data_c07e7b681ce81e472339f9a957bb99ec
#
_entry.id   c07e7b681ce81e472339f9a957bb99ec
#
_cell.length_a   1.000
_cell.length_b   1.000
_cell.length_c   1.000
_cell.angle_alpha   90.00
_cell.angle_beta   90.00
_cell.angle_gamma   90.00
#
_symmetry.space_group_name_H-M   'P 1'
#
loop_
_entity.id
_entity.type
_entity.pdbx_description
1 polymer ?
#
loop_
_entity_poly.entity_id
_entity_poly.type
_entity_poly.pdbx_seq_one_letter_code
_entity_poly.pdbx_strand_id
1 'polypeptide(L)'
;MIKYFEESYRKECRKKLVNLIYNYLRQTKYPTDIIAFIIKSWHFTIGYMSIFILLFAPIWVGMIVILLSLFFVGLFFYLKGCFLSHLEYKLNSKDFINIIDPYLITMNYDITNENRYIGTSIIASIYFFITISIFFYRMNY
;
A
#
# COMPACT_ATOMS: atom_id res chain seq x y z
N MET A 1 -19.23 14.55 16.88
CA MET A 1 -17.96 14.08 16.25
C MET A 1 -18.20 13.89 14.77
N ILE A 2 -17.30 14.33 13.90
CA ILE A 2 -17.53 14.29 12.45
C ILE A 2 -17.49 12.83 11.99
N LYS A 3 -18.61 12.32 11.47
CA LYS A 3 -18.83 10.93 11.03
C LYS A 3 -17.67 10.35 10.16
N TYR A 4 -17.02 11.20 9.38
CA TYR A 4 -15.93 10.83 8.48
C TYR A 4 -14.65 10.38 9.19
N PHE A 5 -14.48 10.69 10.48
CA PHE A 5 -13.31 10.29 11.28
C PHE A 5 -13.56 9.06 12.16
N GLU A 6 -14.79 8.54 12.17
CA GLU A 6 -15.08 7.29 12.87
C GLU A 6 -14.36 6.12 12.19
N GLU A 7 -13.75 5.26 13.00
CA GLU A 7 -13.00 4.12 12.49
C GLU A 7 -13.87 3.13 11.70
N SER A 8 -15.10 2.92 12.16
CA SER A 8 -16.12 2.11 11.49
C SER A 8 -16.42 2.62 10.08
N TYR A 9 -16.64 3.92 9.94
CA TYR A 9 -16.89 4.56 8.64
C TYR A 9 -15.71 4.42 7.68
N ARG A 10 -14.49 4.63 8.16
CA ARG A 10 -13.27 4.52 7.34
C ARG A 10 -13.01 3.09 6.87
N LYS A 11 -13.25 2.09 7.74
CA LYS A 11 -13.20 0.66 7.36
C LYS A 11 -14.29 0.32 6.33
N GLU A 12 -15.48 0.93 6.43
CA GLU A 12 -16.56 0.77 5.45
C GLU A 12 -16.18 1.38 4.10
N CYS A 13 -15.61 2.59 4.08
CA CYS A 13 -15.11 3.22 2.86
C CYS A 13 -14.07 2.35 2.15
N ARG A 14 -13.12 1.77 2.91
CA ARG A 14 -12.17 0.80 2.35
C ARG A 14 -12.87 -0.40 1.71
N LYS A 15 -13.86 -0.97 2.40
CA LYS A 15 -14.64 -2.11 1.90
C LYS A 15 -15.38 -1.77 0.59
N LYS A 16 -15.97 -0.59 0.51
CA LYS A 16 -16.67 -0.09 -0.69
C LYS A 16 -15.67 0.07 -1.86
N LEU A 17 -14.52 0.70 -1.61
CA LEU A 17 -13.47 0.86 -2.63
C LEU A 17 -12.98 -0.49 -3.16
N VAL A 18 -12.64 -1.42 -2.26
CA VAL A 18 -12.20 -2.77 -2.64
C VAL A 18 -13.27 -3.50 -3.44
N ASN A 19 -14.55 -3.41 -3.05
CA ASN A 19 -15.64 -4.03 -3.77
C ASN A 19 -15.85 -3.45 -5.18
N LEU A 20 -15.74 -2.14 -5.32
CA LEU A 20 -15.85 -1.46 -6.61
C LEU A 20 -14.74 -1.94 -7.56
N ILE A 21 -13.49 -1.92 -7.11
CA ILE A 21 -12.35 -2.36 -7.93
C ILE A 21 -12.45 -3.85 -8.25
N TYR A 22 -12.81 -4.68 -7.27
CA TYR A 22 -12.98 -6.12 -7.45
C TYR A 22 -14.04 -6.43 -8.51
N ASN A 23 -15.21 -5.77 -8.44
CA ASN A 23 -16.28 -5.98 -9.41
C ASN A 23 -15.88 -5.57 -10.83
N TYR A 24 -15.11 -4.47 -10.95
CA TYR A 24 -14.56 -4.05 -12.24
C TYR A 24 -13.55 -5.07 -12.79
N LEU A 25 -12.65 -5.57 -11.97
CA LEU A 25 -11.63 -6.55 -12.36
C LEU A 25 -12.26 -7.91 -12.76
N ARG A 26 -13.33 -8.33 -12.09
CA ARG A 26 -14.07 -9.55 -12.45
C ARG A 26 -14.78 -9.49 -13.80
N GLN A 27 -15.03 -8.31 -14.35
CA GLN A 27 -15.58 -8.15 -15.69
C GLN A 27 -14.52 -8.41 -16.78
N THR A 28 -13.25 -8.43 -16.40
CA THR A 28 -12.17 -8.79 -17.31
C THR A 28 -12.18 -10.29 -17.60
N LYS A 29 -11.65 -10.69 -18.78
CA LYS A 29 -11.58 -12.10 -19.18
C LYS A 29 -10.44 -12.87 -18.49
N TYR A 30 -9.65 -12.19 -17.64
CA TYR A 30 -8.50 -12.81 -16.99
C TYR A 30 -8.90 -13.59 -15.73
N PRO A 31 -8.26 -14.73 -15.44
CA PRO A 31 -8.43 -15.47 -14.20
C PRO A 31 -8.06 -14.60 -12.97
N THR A 32 -8.79 -14.77 -11.88
CA THR A 32 -8.63 -13.93 -10.67
C THR A 32 -7.29 -14.12 -9.98
N ASP A 33 -6.69 -15.30 -10.07
CA ASP A 33 -5.34 -15.62 -9.57
C ASP A 33 -4.24 -14.87 -10.33
N ILE A 34 -4.36 -14.77 -11.67
CA ILE A 34 -3.43 -13.96 -12.48
C ILE A 34 -3.54 -12.47 -12.11
N ILE A 35 -4.76 -11.96 -11.96
CA ILE A 35 -4.97 -10.56 -11.55
C ILE A 35 -4.38 -10.32 -10.16
N ALA A 36 -4.61 -11.24 -9.21
CA ALA A 36 -4.04 -11.16 -7.86
C ALA A 36 -2.51 -11.15 -7.90
N PHE A 37 -1.90 -12.01 -8.72
CA PHE A 37 -0.45 -12.07 -8.90
C PHE A 37 0.12 -10.76 -9.46
N ILE A 38 -0.53 -10.17 -10.47
CA ILE A 38 -0.10 -8.89 -11.05
C ILE A 38 -0.19 -7.77 -10.00
N ILE A 39 -1.29 -7.68 -9.26
CA ILE A 39 -1.48 -6.67 -8.22
C ILE A 39 -0.43 -6.83 -7.12
N LYS A 40 -0.17 -8.06 -6.68
CA LYS A 40 0.86 -8.39 -5.69
C LYS A 40 2.24 -7.96 -6.16
N SER A 41 2.63 -8.38 -7.36
CA SER A 41 3.92 -8.04 -7.95
C SER A 41 4.11 -6.53 -8.06
N TRP A 42 3.09 -5.82 -8.53
CA TRP A 42 3.11 -4.36 -8.62
C TRP A 42 3.22 -3.69 -7.24
N HIS A 43 2.44 -4.17 -6.27
CA HIS A 43 2.45 -3.65 -4.90
C HIS A 43 3.82 -3.81 -4.22
N PHE A 44 4.50 -4.94 -4.44
CA PHE A 44 5.86 -5.16 -3.93
C PHE A 44 6.90 -4.31 -4.65
N THR A 45 6.77 -4.16 -5.96
CA THR A 45 7.80 -3.51 -6.79
C THR A 45 7.74 -1.99 -6.70
N ILE A 46 6.56 -1.39 -6.51
CA ILE A 46 6.37 0.07 -6.59
C ILE A 46 7.23 0.83 -5.56
N GLY A 47 7.43 0.26 -4.36
CA GLY A 47 8.27 0.86 -3.33
C GLY A 47 9.73 0.97 -3.78
N TYR A 48 10.29 -0.09 -4.33
CA TYR A 48 11.67 -0.11 -4.83
C TYR A 48 11.84 0.77 -6.06
N MET A 49 10.91 0.69 -7.00
CA MET A 49 10.93 1.50 -8.22
C MET A 49 10.83 2.99 -7.94
N SER A 50 10.06 3.41 -6.94
CA SER A 50 9.96 4.81 -6.55
C SER A 50 11.29 5.35 -5.98
N ILE A 51 12.00 4.57 -5.16
CA ILE A 51 13.35 4.93 -4.68
C ILE A 51 14.31 5.05 -5.87
N PHE A 52 14.28 4.09 -6.79
CA PHE A 52 15.11 4.11 -7.99
C PHE A 52 14.83 5.35 -8.85
N ILE A 53 13.57 5.68 -9.08
CA ILE A 53 13.16 6.88 -9.80
C ILE A 53 13.64 8.15 -9.07
N LEU A 54 13.52 8.20 -7.74
CA LEU A 54 14.00 9.32 -6.95
C LEU A 54 15.52 9.51 -7.05
N LEU A 55 16.30 8.45 -7.24
CA LEU A 55 17.76 8.53 -7.37
C LEU A 55 18.22 8.97 -8.75
N PHE A 56 17.54 8.56 -9.82
CA PHE A 56 18.06 8.67 -11.20
C PHE A 56 17.22 9.54 -12.15
N ALA A 57 15.92 9.71 -11.90
CA ALA A 57 15.06 10.49 -12.79
C ALA A 57 15.23 12.02 -12.58
N PRO A 58 14.80 12.87 -13.51
CA PRO A 58 14.77 14.32 -13.32
C PRO A 58 13.99 14.74 -12.06
N ILE A 59 14.37 15.85 -11.43
CA ILE A 59 13.79 16.32 -10.15
C ILE A 59 12.27 16.48 -10.23
N TRP A 60 11.72 16.97 -11.35
CA TRP A 60 10.28 17.13 -11.52
C TRP A 60 9.52 15.81 -11.49
N VAL A 61 10.12 14.70 -11.99
CA VAL A 61 9.56 13.34 -11.85
C VAL A 61 9.61 12.90 -10.40
N GLY A 62 10.71 13.19 -9.70
CA GLY A 62 10.85 12.93 -8.25
C GLY A 62 9.76 13.64 -7.44
N MET A 63 9.41 14.88 -7.80
CA MET A 63 8.31 15.63 -7.15
C MET A 63 6.96 14.90 -7.32
N ILE A 64 6.66 14.39 -8.52
CA ILE A 64 5.45 13.60 -8.77
C ILE A 64 5.44 12.34 -7.91
N VAL A 65 6.57 11.62 -7.80
CA VAL A 65 6.69 10.43 -6.97
C VAL A 65 6.43 10.73 -5.49
N ILE A 66 6.96 11.84 -4.97
CA ILE A 66 6.71 12.27 -3.58
C ILE A 66 5.23 12.58 -3.35
N LEU A 67 4.59 13.32 -4.26
CA LEU A 67 3.16 13.65 -4.15
C LEU A 67 2.28 12.39 -4.19
N LEU A 68 2.58 11.44 -5.07
CA LEU A 68 1.88 10.16 -5.13
C LEU A 68 2.12 9.33 -3.86
N SER A 69 3.36 9.28 -3.35
CA SER A 69 3.68 8.59 -2.10
C SER A 69 2.92 9.18 -0.92
N LEU A 70 2.88 10.51 -0.81
CA LEU A 70 2.10 11.21 0.22
C LEU A 70 0.61 10.87 0.12
N PHE A 71 0.05 10.85 -1.09
CA PHE A 71 -1.34 10.49 -1.33
C PHE A 71 -1.64 9.05 -0.88
N PHE A 72 -0.82 8.07 -1.28
CA PHE A 72 -1.05 6.66 -0.93
C PHE A 72 -0.81 6.38 0.56
N VAL A 73 0.19 6.99 1.18
CA VAL A 73 0.42 6.89 2.62
C VAL A 73 -0.73 7.54 3.39
N GLY A 74 -1.18 8.71 2.97
CA GLY A 74 -2.36 9.37 3.54
C GLY A 74 -3.63 8.51 3.42
N LEU A 75 -3.85 7.91 2.23
CA LEU A 75 -4.97 7.00 1.99
C LEU A 75 -4.90 5.76 2.88
N PHE A 76 -3.71 5.18 3.08
CA PHE A 76 -3.49 4.05 3.98
C PHE A 76 -3.91 4.37 5.42
N PHE A 77 -3.46 5.52 5.96
CA PHE A 77 -3.84 5.94 7.30
C PHE A 77 -5.32 6.31 7.40
N TYR A 78 -5.87 6.98 6.40
CA TYR A 78 -7.29 7.32 6.35
C TYR A 78 -8.17 6.07 6.34
N LEU A 79 -7.89 5.09 5.48
CA LEU A 79 -8.66 3.85 5.34
C LEU A 79 -8.39 2.82 6.44
N LYS A 80 -7.48 3.11 7.39
CA LYS A 80 -7.07 2.14 8.43
C LYS A 80 -6.56 0.82 7.84
N GLY A 81 -5.69 0.91 6.85
CA GLY A 81 -5.01 -0.22 6.23
C GLY A 81 -4.93 -0.15 4.71
N CYS A 82 -4.09 -1.02 4.14
CA CYS A 82 -3.84 -1.07 2.71
C CYS A 82 -5.03 -1.68 1.95
N PHE A 83 -5.65 -0.90 1.06
CA PHE A 83 -6.76 -1.40 0.24
C PHE A 83 -6.29 -2.42 -0.81
N LEU A 84 -5.03 -2.32 -1.30
CA LEU A 84 -4.45 -3.29 -2.24
C LEU A 84 -4.30 -4.67 -1.60
N SER A 85 -3.81 -4.77 -0.36
CA SER A 85 -3.74 -6.04 0.37
C SER A 85 -5.13 -6.66 0.58
N HIS A 86 -6.15 -5.84 0.82
CA HIS A 86 -7.53 -6.34 0.94
C HIS A 86 -8.12 -6.78 -0.40
N LEU A 87 -7.75 -6.11 -1.49
CA LEU A 87 -8.14 -6.49 -2.83
C LEU A 87 -7.48 -7.82 -3.24
N GLU A 88 -6.19 -7.97 -2.98
CA GLU A 88 -5.43 -9.19 -3.21
C GLU A 88 -6.03 -10.37 -2.44
N TYR A 89 -6.31 -10.19 -1.14
CA TYR A 89 -6.99 -11.21 -0.33
C TYR A 89 -8.34 -11.61 -0.92
N LYS A 90 -9.11 -10.66 -1.44
CA LYS A 90 -10.42 -10.93 -2.02
C LYS A 90 -10.34 -11.66 -3.36
N LEU A 91 -9.28 -11.44 -4.14
CA LEU A 91 -9.05 -12.10 -5.43
C LEU A 91 -8.49 -13.52 -5.26
N ASN A 92 -7.57 -13.73 -4.33
CA ASN A 92 -6.97 -15.02 -4.04
C ASN A 92 -6.73 -15.20 -2.52
N SER A 93 -7.76 -15.67 -1.82
CA SER A 93 -7.67 -15.87 -0.37
C SER A 93 -6.84 -17.09 0.05
N LYS A 94 -6.66 -18.08 -0.84
CA LYS A 94 -5.97 -19.33 -0.52
C LYS A 94 -4.47 -19.14 -0.34
N ASP A 95 -3.86 -18.35 -1.22
CA ASP A 95 -2.41 -18.12 -1.24
C ASP A 95 -2.04 -16.70 -0.79
N PHE A 96 -2.93 -16.07 -0.01
CA PHE A 96 -2.71 -14.72 0.47
C PHE A 96 -1.68 -14.69 1.60
N ILE A 97 -0.57 -14.02 1.33
CA ILE A 97 0.46 -13.65 2.31
C ILE A 97 0.61 -12.14 2.24
N ASN A 98 0.34 -11.45 3.34
CA ASN A 98 0.55 -10.01 3.41
C ASN A 98 2.06 -9.70 3.36
N ILE A 99 2.41 -8.56 2.76
CA ILE A 99 3.81 -8.11 2.65
C ILE A 99 4.52 -8.02 4.00
N ILE A 100 3.77 -7.76 5.08
CA ILE A 100 4.31 -7.63 6.44
C ILE A 100 4.43 -8.97 7.17
N ASP A 101 3.71 -10.02 6.75
CA ASP A 101 3.64 -11.29 7.47
C ASP A 101 5.03 -11.93 7.71
N PRO A 102 5.96 -11.97 6.74
CA PRO A 102 7.31 -12.50 6.97
C PRO A 102 8.07 -11.75 8.08
N TYR A 103 7.89 -10.44 8.18
CA TYR A 103 8.51 -9.63 9.24
C TYR A 103 7.89 -9.90 10.61
N LEU A 104 6.56 -10.03 10.68
CA LEU A 104 5.87 -10.37 11.93
C LEU A 104 6.31 -11.74 12.45
N ILE A 105 6.40 -12.74 11.55
CA ILE A 105 6.86 -14.10 11.89
C ILE A 105 8.30 -14.04 12.43
N THR A 106 9.19 -13.34 11.74
CA THR A 106 10.60 -13.23 12.14
C THR A 106 10.76 -12.53 13.49
N MET A 107 9.88 -11.59 13.81
CA MET A 107 9.86 -10.87 15.09
C MET A 107 9.03 -11.58 16.16
N ASN A 108 8.52 -12.77 15.88
CA ASN A 108 7.69 -13.58 16.78
C ASN A 108 6.39 -12.89 17.24
N TYR A 109 5.78 -12.11 16.34
CA TYR A 109 4.47 -11.50 16.55
C TYR A 109 3.37 -12.33 15.89
N ASP A 110 2.20 -12.37 16.53
CA ASP A 110 1.01 -13.03 15.98
C ASP A 110 0.53 -12.31 14.69
N ILE A 111 0.09 -13.12 13.72
CA ILE A 111 -0.46 -12.60 12.44
C ILE A 111 -1.91 -12.18 12.67
N THR A 112 -2.11 -11.03 13.32
CA THR A 112 -3.40 -10.38 13.50
C THR A 112 -3.57 -9.19 12.57
N ASN A 113 -4.82 -8.79 12.32
CA ASN A 113 -5.08 -7.59 11.51
C ASN A 113 -4.51 -6.32 12.15
N GLU A 114 -4.46 -6.28 13.48
CA GLU A 114 -3.89 -5.16 14.24
C GLU A 114 -2.37 -5.10 14.07
N ASN A 115 -1.67 -6.22 14.28
CA ASN A 115 -0.22 -6.30 14.11
C ASN A 115 0.19 -6.03 12.65
N ARG A 116 -0.59 -6.51 11.67
CA ARG A 116 -0.41 -6.15 10.25
C ARG A 116 -0.53 -4.65 10.02
N TYR A 117 -1.55 -4.00 10.60
CA TYR A 117 -1.73 -2.56 10.47
C TYR A 117 -0.58 -1.79 11.11
N ILE A 118 -0.19 -2.12 12.34
CA ILE A 118 0.91 -1.47 13.07
C ILE A 118 2.22 -1.64 12.31
N GLY A 119 2.58 -2.88 11.96
CA GLY A 119 3.82 -3.17 11.23
C GLY A 119 3.89 -2.48 9.88
N THR A 120 2.80 -2.49 9.11
CA THR A 120 2.73 -1.76 7.83
C THR A 120 2.84 -0.25 8.04
N SER A 121 2.23 0.30 9.11
CA SER A 121 2.33 1.73 9.44
C SER A 121 3.76 2.15 9.73
N ILE A 122 4.51 1.35 10.47
CA ILE A 122 5.93 1.61 10.78
C ILE A 122 6.75 1.61 9.50
N ILE A 123 6.62 0.55 8.67
CA ILE A 123 7.37 0.45 7.41
C ILE A 123 7.01 1.59 6.45
N ALA A 124 5.72 1.93 6.30
CA ALA A 124 5.28 3.02 5.45
C ALA A 124 5.84 4.38 5.91
N SER A 125 5.92 4.60 7.22
CA SER A 125 6.49 5.84 7.79
C SER A 125 8.00 5.91 7.54
N ILE A 126 8.74 4.82 7.76
CA ILE A 126 10.18 4.75 7.50
C ILE A 126 10.45 4.95 6.00
N TYR A 127 9.72 4.26 5.15
CA TYR A 127 9.81 4.41 3.71
C TYR A 127 9.58 5.85 3.25
N PHE A 128 8.52 6.50 3.76
CA PHE A 128 8.20 7.88 3.44
C PHE A 128 9.29 8.85 3.89
N PHE A 129 9.86 8.63 5.07
CA PHE A 129 10.99 9.42 5.57
C PHE A 129 12.24 9.28 4.69
N ILE A 130 12.57 8.06 4.27
CA ILE A 130 13.70 7.79 3.37
C ILE A 130 13.49 8.49 2.02
N THR A 131 12.30 8.36 1.43
CA THR A 131 11.99 8.96 0.12
C THR A 131 12.06 10.48 0.14
N ILE A 132 11.54 11.11 1.20
CA ILE A 132 11.66 12.56 1.41
C ILE A 132 13.13 12.97 1.57
N SER A 133 13.90 12.24 2.37
CA SER A 133 15.32 12.55 2.60
C SER A 133 16.13 12.49 1.30
N ILE A 134 15.92 11.47 0.47
CA ILE A 134 16.55 11.35 -0.85
C ILE A 134 16.17 12.53 -1.74
N PHE A 135 14.88 12.88 -1.78
CA PHE A 135 14.39 13.98 -2.61
C PHE A 135 15.02 15.33 -2.21
N PHE A 136 15.02 15.66 -0.92
CA PHE A 136 15.64 16.89 -0.43
C PHE A 136 17.16 16.92 -0.64
N TYR A 137 17.83 15.78 -0.44
CA TYR A 137 19.26 15.67 -0.76
C TYR A 137 19.54 16.07 -2.21
N ARG A 138 18.77 15.50 -3.16
CA ARG A 138 18.92 15.79 -4.58
C ARG A 138 18.50 17.19 -5.02
N MET A 139 17.61 17.84 -4.27
CA MET A 139 17.28 19.26 -4.53
C MET A 139 18.40 20.23 -4.18
N ASN A 140 19.27 19.84 -3.27
CA ASN A 140 20.34 20.70 -2.77
C ASN A 140 21.69 20.45 -3.47
N TYR A 141 21.79 19.41 -4.28
CA TYR A 141 22.96 19.02 -5.08
C TYR A 141 22.59 18.76 -6.53
#